data_2088be3ef9e9b4a77e506a36ce169110
#
_entry.id   2088be3ef9e9b4a77e506a36ce169110
#
_cell.length_a   1.000
_cell.length_b   1.000
_cell.length_c   1.000
_cell.angle_alpha   90.00
_cell.angle_beta   90.00
_cell.angle_gamma   90.00
#
_symmetry.space_group_name_H-M   'P 1'
#
loop_
_entity.id
_entity.type
_entity.pdbx_description
1 polymer ?
#
loop_
_entity_poly.entity_id
_entity_poly.type
_entity_poly.pdbx_seq_one_letter_code
_entity_poly.pdbx_strand_id
1 'polypeptide(L)'
;MIRPDPSELQELVRELHQQRTAWLPSGLGTRLHWGAPVAPDCLVLSTARLDRVVEHCGGDFTISVEAGLPLQELQQRLARQGQWLALDWPWGGGASAAGSIGGLVARGMAGGYRQRFYGVRDQVIGLKLMRADGVRAMAGGRVVKNVA
;
A
#
# COMPACT_ATOMS: atom_id res chain seq x y z
N MET A 1 -14.72 -10.98 2.89
CA MET A 1 -13.32 -10.53 2.63
C MET A 1 -12.44 -11.75 2.45
N ILE A 2 -11.74 -11.82 1.33
CA ILE A 2 -10.75 -12.86 1.06
C ILE A 2 -9.34 -12.29 1.18
N ARG A 3 -8.39 -13.15 1.56
CA ARG A 3 -6.97 -12.81 1.76
C ARG A 3 -6.12 -13.84 1.03
N PRO A 4 -5.94 -13.70 -0.28
CA PRO A 4 -5.18 -14.66 -1.08
C PRO A 4 -3.72 -14.68 -0.67
N ASP A 5 -3.06 -15.78 -0.96
CA ASP A 5 -1.61 -15.84 -0.92
C ASP A 5 -1.01 -14.97 -2.03
N PRO A 6 0.17 -14.39 -1.80
CA PRO A 6 0.84 -13.56 -2.80
C PRO A 6 1.04 -14.26 -4.16
N SER A 7 1.22 -15.59 -4.15
CA SER A 7 1.36 -16.42 -5.35
C SER A 7 0.06 -16.58 -6.13
N GLU A 8 -1.08 -16.56 -5.46
CA GLU A 8 -2.41 -16.79 -6.03
C GLU A 8 -3.09 -15.49 -6.49
N LEU A 9 -2.66 -14.35 -5.95
CA LEU A 9 -3.33 -13.06 -6.14
C LEU A 9 -3.53 -12.71 -7.62
N GLN A 10 -2.54 -12.96 -8.46
CA GLN A 10 -2.62 -12.60 -9.88
C GLN A 10 -3.66 -13.42 -10.62
N GLU A 11 -3.72 -14.72 -10.37
CA GLU A 11 -4.68 -15.60 -11.01
C GLU A 11 -6.10 -15.29 -10.53
N LEU A 12 -6.27 -15.11 -9.24
CA LEU A 12 -7.57 -14.70 -8.68
C LEU A 12 -8.08 -13.39 -9.30
N VAL A 13 -7.23 -12.39 -9.49
CA VAL A 13 -7.64 -11.12 -10.12
C VAL A 13 -8.04 -11.34 -11.58
N ARG A 14 -7.35 -12.21 -12.31
CA ARG A 14 -7.72 -12.58 -13.69
C ARG A 14 -9.07 -13.28 -13.74
N GLU A 15 -9.31 -14.23 -12.87
CA GLU A 15 -10.58 -14.94 -12.76
C GLU A 15 -11.73 -13.96 -12.47
N LEU A 16 -11.58 -13.08 -11.49
CA LEU A 16 -12.57 -12.07 -11.16
C LEU A 16 -12.86 -11.15 -12.37
N HIS A 17 -11.82 -10.78 -13.11
CA HIS A 17 -11.96 -9.99 -14.34
C HIS A 17 -12.73 -10.74 -15.42
N GLN A 18 -12.39 -11.99 -15.69
CA GLN A 18 -13.07 -12.84 -16.70
C GLN A 18 -14.53 -13.07 -16.34
N GLN A 19 -14.80 -13.30 -15.07
CA GLN A 19 -16.17 -13.52 -14.55
C GLN A 19 -16.96 -12.22 -14.40
N ARG A 20 -16.34 -11.06 -14.62
CA ARG A 20 -16.93 -9.72 -14.38
C ARG A 20 -17.44 -9.55 -12.94
N THR A 21 -16.81 -10.19 -11.99
CA THR A 21 -17.16 -10.10 -10.58
C THR A 21 -16.70 -8.75 -10.04
N ALA A 22 -17.61 -8.01 -9.42
CA ALA A 22 -17.28 -6.75 -8.77
C ALA A 22 -16.46 -7.02 -7.48
N TRP A 23 -15.37 -6.31 -7.32
CA TRP A 23 -14.52 -6.44 -6.12
C TRP A 23 -13.91 -5.12 -5.70
N LEU A 24 -13.62 -5.02 -4.40
CA LEU A 24 -13.03 -3.85 -3.76
C LEU A 24 -11.64 -4.21 -3.23
N PRO A 25 -10.57 -3.56 -3.71
CA PRO A 25 -9.24 -3.74 -3.13
C PRO A 25 -9.17 -3.14 -1.73
N SER A 26 -8.56 -3.88 -0.82
CA SER A 26 -8.39 -3.47 0.57
C SER A 26 -6.98 -3.82 1.05
N GLY A 27 -6.41 -2.99 1.94
CA GLY A 27 -5.26 -3.36 2.73
C GLY A 27 -5.70 -4.10 4.00
N LEU A 28 -5.50 -3.48 5.17
CA LEU A 28 -5.92 -4.02 6.46
C LEU A 28 -7.40 -3.78 6.79
N GLY A 29 -8.16 -3.19 5.88
CA GLY A 29 -9.60 -2.97 6.06
C GLY A 29 -9.98 -1.84 7.02
N THR A 30 -9.04 -1.02 7.44
CA THR A 30 -9.25 0.00 8.48
C THR A 30 -10.21 1.12 8.07
N ARG A 31 -10.54 1.25 6.77
CA ARG A 31 -11.33 2.36 6.22
C ARG A 31 -12.34 1.93 5.17
N LEU A 32 -12.83 0.71 5.26
CA LEU A 32 -13.87 0.19 4.36
C LEU A 32 -15.19 0.98 4.45
N HIS A 33 -15.41 1.66 5.57
CA HIS A 33 -16.58 2.50 5.82
C HIS A 33 -16.42 3.95 5.31
N TRP A 34 -15.28 4.29 4.70
CA TRP A 34 -15.06 5.61 4.12
C TRP A 34 -15.59 5.65 2.68
N GLY A 35 -16.23 6.73 2.32
CA GLY A 35 -16.78 6.90 0.98
C GLY A 35 -18.19 6.31 0.83
N ALA A 36 -18.62 6.18 -0.42
CA ALA A 36 -19.92 5.62 -0.73
C ALA A 36 -19.98 4.12 -0.41
N PRO A 37 -21.12 3.61 0.09
CA PRO A 37 -21.32 2.19 0.26
C PRO A 37 -21.16 1.44 -1.07
N VAL A 38 -20.46 0.31 -1.00
CA VAL A 38 -20.39 -0.63 -2.14
C VAL A 38 -21.55 -1.61 -2.10
N ALA A 39 -21.85 -2.25 -3.24
CA ALA A 39 -22.89 -3.27 -3.30
C ALA A 39 -22.65 -4.38 -2.26
N PRO A 40 -23.70 -4.92 -1.60
CA PRO A 40 -23.56 -5.91 -0.54
C PRO A 40 -22.85 -7.20 -0.98
N ASP A 41 -22.93 -7.54 -2.25
CA ASP A 41 -22.32 -8.71 -2.87
C ASP A 41 -20.88 -8.44 -3.39
N CYS A 42 -20.40 -7.21 -3.25
CA CYS A 42 -19.05 -6.85 -3.65
C CYS A 42 -18.00 -7.61 -2.84
N LEU A 43 -17.14 -8.34 -3.52
CA LEU A 43 -16.06 -9.08 -2.91
C LEU A 43 -14.97 -8.14 -2.40
N VAL A 44 -14.60 -8.24 -1.13
CA VAL A 44 -13.46 -7.48 -0.59
C VAL A 44 -12.20 -8.33 -0.70
N LEU A 45 -11.25 -7.89 -1.54
CA LEU A 45 -9.95 -8.52 -1.77
C LEU A 45 -8.87 -7.80 -0.95
N SER A 46 -8.36 -8.46 0.07
CA SER A 46 -7.38 -7.88 0.99
C SER A 46 -5.94 -8.26 0.61
N THR A 47 -5.05 -7.27 0.61
CA THR A 47 -3.61 -7.46 0.44
C THR A 47 -2.87 -7.70 1.77
N ALA A 48 -3.57 -7.99 2.86
CA ALA A 48 -2.98 -8.12 4.20
C ALA A 48 -1.88 -9.19 4.31
N ARG A 49 -1.84 -10.18 3.40
CA ARG A 49 -0.78 -11.21 3.33
C ARG A 49 0.43 -10.80 2.50
N LEU A 50 0.38 -9.65 1.85
CA LEU A 50 1.52 -8.99 1.18
C LEU A 50 2.18 -8.04 2.18
N ASP A 51 2.85 -8.58 3.20
CA ASP A 51 3.30 -7.83 4.37
C ASP A 51 4.82 -7.81 4.58
N ARG A 52 5.58 -8.26 3.58
CA ARG A 52 7.04 -8.36 3.70
C ARG A 52 7.74 -7.03 3.42
N VAL A 53 8.86 -6.84 4.12
CA VAL A 53 9.91 -5.91 3.68
C VAL A 53 10.79 -6.66 2.69
N VAL A 54 10.76 -6.21 1.44
CA VAL A 54 11.51 -6.83 0.34
C VAL A 54 12.99 -6.48 0.41
N GLU A 55 13.28 -5.21 0.66
CA GLU A 55 14.65 -4.70 0.74
C GLU A 55 14.70 -3.40 1.55
N HIS A 56 15.76 -3.19 2.32
CA HIS A 56 16.01 -1.95 3.04
C HIS A 56 17.48 -1.52 2.85
N CYS A 57 17.67 -0.43 2.13
CA CYS A 57 18.97 0.19 1.89
C CYS A 57 19.09 1.44 2.77
N GLY A 58 19.53 1.26 4.01
CA GLY A 58 19.61 2.34 5.01
C GLY A 58 20.50 3.49 4.57
N GLY A 59 21.61 3.22 3.86
CA GLY A 59 22.51 4.24 3.34
C GLY A 59 21.90 5.15 2.26
N ASP A 60 20.97 4.62 1.49
CA ASP A 60 20.26 5.35 0.43
C ASP A 60 18.91 5.91 0.89
N PHE A 61 18.57 5.69 2.14
CA PHE A 61 17.25 6.04 2.69
C PHE A 61 16.08 5.48 1.87
N THR A 62 16.25 4.29 1.28
CA THR A 62 15.20 3.64 0.49
C THR A 62 14.79 2.30 1.09
N ILE A 63 13.49 2.02 1.02
CA ILE A 63 12.93 0.75 1.45
C ILE A 63 11.87 0.28 0.46
N SER A 64 11.92 -1.00 0.09
CA SER A 64 10.92 -1.65 -0.75
C SER A 64 10.08 -2.58 0.11
N VAL A 65 8.78 -2.38 0.09
CA VAL A 65 7.83 -3.12 0.93
C VAL A 65 6.63 -3.58 0.12
N GLU A 66 5.97 -4.61 0.60
CA GLU A 66 4.69 -5.05 0.06
C GLU A 66 3.53 -4.20 0.57
N ALA A 67 2.45 -4.15 -0.21
CA ALA A 67 1.34 -3.23 -0.02
C ALA A 67 0.53 -3.44 1.27
N GLY A 68 0.50 -4.66 1.78
CA GLY A 68 -0.22 -5.04 3.00
C GLY A 68 0.55 -4.75 4.29
N LEU A 69 1.85 -4.43 4.21
CA LEU A 69 2.67 -4.15 5.39
C LEU A 69 2.02 -3.06 6.25
N PRO A 70 1.82 -3.32 7.56
CA PRO A 70 1.30 -2.30 8.47
C PRO A 70 2.24 -1.09 8.54
N LEU A 71 1.67 0.10 8.44
CA LEU A 71 2.43 1.33 8.47
C LEU A 71 3.21 1.51 9.78
N GLN A 72 2.63 1.07 10.89
CA GLN A 72 3.30 1.11 12.18
C GLN A 72 4.52 0.20 12.22
N GLU A 73 4.44 -1.01 11.66
CA GLU A 73 5.55 -1.95 11.61
C GLU A 73 6.71 -1.36 10.80
N LEU A 74 6.39 -0.74 9.65
CA LEU A 74 7.38 -0.01 8.86
C LEU A 74 8.09 1.05 9.70
N GLN A 75 7.35 1.90 10.43
CA GLN A 75 7.95 2.94 11.28
C GLN A 75 8.82 2.37 12.38
N GLN A 76 8.39 1.32 13.05
CA GLN A 76 9.20 0.65 14.08
C GLN A 76 10.51 0.09 13.50
N ARG A 77 10.45 -0.45 12.29
CA ARG A 77 11.62 -0.98 11.60
C ARG A 77 12.59 0.14 11.23
N LEU A 78 12.11 1.23 10.68
CA LEU A 78 12.91 2.40 10.33
C LEU A 78 13.55 3.03 11.57
N ALA A 79 12.79 3.14 12.66
CA ALA A 79 13.27 3.72 13.93
C ALA A 79 14.49 2.99 14.51
N ARG A 80 14.59 1.67 14.30
CA ARG A 80 15.78 0.88 14.72
C ARG A 80 17.07 1.30 14.02
N GLN A 81 16.96 2.01 12.92
CA GLN A 81 18.08 2.55 12.13
C GLN A 81 18.16 4.08 12.21
N GLY A 82 17.45 4.70 13.16
CA GLY A 82 17.40 6.16 13.29
C GLY A 82 16.67 6.85 12.12
N GLN A 83 15.85 6.12 11.38
CA GLN A 83 15.11 6.60 10.22
C GLN A 83 13.60 6.62 10.52
N TRP A 84 12.86 7.34 9.72
CA TRP A 84 11.42 7.37 9.78
C TRP A 84 10.79 7.78 8.45
N LEU A 85 9.59 7.34 8.19
CA LEU A 85 8.77 7.83 7.08
C LEU A 85 8.09 9.12 7.54
N ALA A 86 8.42 10.23 6.91
CA ALA A 86 8.03 11.57 7.32
C ALA A 86 6.58 11.90 6.94
N LEU A 87 5.66 11.13 7.45
CA LEU A 87 4.22 11.30 7.29
C LEU A 87 3.56 11.26 8.66
N ASP A 88 2.71 12.23 8.97
CA ASP A 88 1.79 12.11 10.05
C ASP A 88 0.49 11.45 9.54
N TRP A 89 0.07 10.44 10.25
CA TRP A 89 -1.26 9.88 10.02
C TRP A 89 -2.27 10.66 10.85
N PRO A 90 -3.17 11.28 10.15
CA PRO A 90 -3.96 12.36 10.70
C PRO A 90 -5.05 11.93 11.67
N TRP A 91 -5.14 10.69 12.06
CA TRP A 91 -6.30 10.31 12.86
C TRP A 91 -5.93 9.34 13.96
N GLY A 92 -5.82 9.88 15.15
CA GLY A 92 -5.64 9.16 16.39
C GLY A 92 -6.60 7.99 16.49
N GLY A 93 -6.10 6.84 16.71
CA GLY A 93 -6.84 5.57 16.77
C GLY A 93 -5.94 4.43 17.12
N GLY A 94 -4.74 4.77 17.57
CA GLY A 94 -3.71 3.77 17.89
C GLY A 94 -3.11 3.11 16.64
N ALA A 95 -2.28 2.15 16.88
CA ALA A 95 -1.47 1.45 15.91
C ALA A 95 -2.25 0.77 14.79
N SER A 96 -3.36 0.15 15.12
CA SER A 96 -4.20 -0.58 14.18
C SER A 96 -4.93 0.34 13.20
N ALA A 97 -5.16 1.59 13.56
CA ALA A 97 -5.84 2.58 12.72
C ALA A 97 -4.96 3.15 11.60
N ALA A 98 -3.65 3.01 11.70
CA ALA A 98 -2.71 3.51 10.69
C ALA A 98 -2.92 2.89 9.29
N GLY A 99 -3.35 1.65 9.23
CA GLY A 99 -3.58 0.93 7.98
C GLY A 99 -2.30 0.37 7.36
N SER A 100 -2.37 0.03 6.07
CA SER A 100 -1.24 -0.54 5.31
C SER A 100 -0.58 0.48 4.40
N ILE A 101 0.62 0.16 3.95
CA ILE A 101 1.38 0.97 2.99
C ILE A 101 0.62 1.16 1.68
N GLY A 102 0.03 0.10 1.12
CA GLY A 102 -0.80 0.22 -0.08
C GLY A 102 -2.01 1.13 0.11
N GLY A 103 -2.66 1.06 1.26
CA GLY A 103 -3.76 1.96 1.62
C GLY A 103 -3.31 3.42 1.80
N LEU A 104 -2.10 3.64 2.30
CA LEU A 104 -1.50 4.97 2.40
C LEU A 104 -1.25 5.57 1.00
N VAL A 105 -0.58 4.79 0.13
CA VAL A 105 -0.27 5.20 -1.25
C VAL A 105 -1.54 5.47 -2.04
N ALA A 106 -2.52 4.57 -1.99
CA ALA A 106 -3.78 4.72 -2.73
C ALA A 106 -4.56 5.98 -2.35
N ARG A 107 -4.49 6.40 -1.09
CA ARG A 107 -5.18 7.61 -0.63
C ARG A 107 -4.38 8.90 -0.85
N GLY A 108 -3.06 8.81 -0.86
CA GLY A 108 -2.18 9.96 -1.00
C GLY A 108 -2.29 10.99 0.13
N MET A 109 -2.90 10.62 1.26
CA MET A 109 -3.13 11.55 2.36
C MET A 109 -1.88 11.70 3.22
N ALA A 110 -1.50 12.93 3.45
CA ALA A 110 -0.43 13.33 4.37
C ALA A 110 -0.98 14.44 5.28
N GLY A 111 -0.57 14.43 6.54
CA GLY A 111 -0.98 15.43 7.52
C GLY A 111 -0.13 16.71 7.47
N GLY A 112 0.09 17.35 8.61
CA GLY A 112 0.80 18.62 8.73
C GLY A 112 2.25 18.57 8.27
N TYR A 113 2.90 17.42 8.37
CA TYR A 113 4.27 17.22 7.89
C TYR A 113 4.46 17.46 6.38
N ARG A 114 3.36 17.41 5.61
CA ARG A 114 3.39 17.74 4.18
C ARG A 114 4.02 19.11 3.89
N GLN A 115 3.87 20.06 4.77
CA GLN A 115 4.43 21.41 4.59
C GLN A 115 5.97 21.40 4.55
N ARG A 116 6.61 20.44 5.21
CA ARG A 116 8.06 20.33 5.27
C ARG A 116 8.63 19.17 4.47
N PHE A 117 7.95 18.03 4.46
CA PHE A 117 8.48 16.77 3.92
C PHE A 117 7.73 16.28 2.68
N TYR A 118 6.85 17.12 2.14
CA TYR A 118 6.01 16.82 0.98
C TYR A 118 4.96 15.74 1.25
N GLY A 119 4.29 15.26 0.20
CA GLY A 119 3.23 14.27 0.31
C GLY A 119 3.70 12.84 0.10
N VAL A 120 2.76 11.91 0.21
CA VAL A 120 3.01 10.48 -0.06
C VAL A 120 3.58 10.27 -1.45
N ARG A 121 3.01 10.98 -2.47
CA ARG A 121 3.44 10.90 -3.87
C ARG A 121 4.92 11.21 -4.03
N ASP A 122 5.42 12.20 -3.30
CA ASP A 122 6.80 12.69 -3.44
C ASP A 122 7.82 11.77 -2.77
N GLN A 123 7.38 10.96 -1.81
CA GLN A 123 8.20 9.98 -1.11
C GLN A 123 8.21 8.60 -1.81
N VAL A 124 7.33 8.37 -2.78
CA VAL A 124 7.27 7.12 -3.54
C VAL A 124 8.10 7.26 -4.81
N ILE A 125 9.26 6.59 -4.85
CA ILE A 125 10.16 6.59 -6.01
C ILE A 125 9.89 5.48 -7.01
N GLY A 126 9.14 4.45 -6.62
CA GLY A 126 8.76 3.35 -7.51
C GLY A 126 7.55 2.59 -6.99
N LEU A 127 6.78 2.06 -7.91
CA LEU A 127 5.55 1.34 -7.63
C LEU A 127 5.39 0.15 -8.56
N LYS A 128 5.09 -1.01 -7.99
CA LYS A 128 4.58 -2.18 -8.73
C LYS A 128 3.10 -2.32 -8.40
N LEU A 129 2.26 -2.34 -9.41
CA LEU A 129 0.82 -2.49 -9.24
C LEU A 129 0.28 -3.63 -10.09
N MET A 130 -0.85 -4.16 -9.69
CA MET A 130 -1.65 -5.08 -10.47
C MET A 130 -2.90 -4.37 -10.97
N ARG A 131 -3.13 -4.39 -12.26
CA ARG A 131 -4.33 -3.86 -12.88
C ARG A 131 -5.52 -4.79 -12.63
N ALA A 132 -6.72 -4.30 -12.84
CA ALA A 132 -7.95 -5.09 -12.65
C ALA A 132 -8.05 -6.31 -13.59
N ASP A 133 -7.31 -6.32 -14.71
CA ASP A 133 -7.19 -7.44 -15.64
C ASP A 133 -6.09 -8.46 -15.25
N GLY A 134 -5.46 -8.29 -14.09
CA GLY A 134 -4.38 -9.13 -13.61
C GLY A 134 -3.02 -8.88 -14.27
N VAL A 135 -2.89 -7.84 -15.09
CA VAL A 135 -1.60 -7.45 -15.68
C VAL A 135 -0.78 -6.66 -14.65
N ARG A 136 0.47 -7.06 -14.47
CA ARG A 136 1.41 -6.32 -13.61
C ARG A 136 1.98 -5.13 -14.38
N ALA A 137 2.01 -3.97 -13.74
CA ALA A 137 2.63 -2.76 -14.24
C ALA A 137 3.63 -2.24 -13.21
N MET A 138 4.64 -1.54 -13.69
CA MET A 138 5.67 -0.93 -12.86
C MET A 138 5.93 0.50 -13.35
N ALA A 139 6.10 1.42 -12.40
CA ALA A 139 6.47 2.80 -12.67
C ALA A 139 7.56 3.24 -11.68
N GLY A 140 8.52 4.01 -12.16
CA GLY A 140 9.65 4.48 -11.37
C GLY A 140 10.63 3.38 -10.96
N GLY A 141 11.48 3.69 -9.99
CA GLY A 141 12.50 2.80 -9.46
C GLY A 141 13.52 3.55 -8.60
N ARG A 142 14.45 2.82 -8.00
CA ARG A 142 15.51 3.40 -7.16
C ARG A 142 16.59 4.17 -7.94
N VAL A 143 16.67 3.97 -9.23
CA VAL A 143 17.66 4.61 -10.09
C VAL A 143 17.00 5.75 -10.85
N VAL A 144 17.41 6.98 -10.58
CA VAL A 144 16.85 8.21 -11.15
C VAL A 144 16.84 8.21 -12.69
N LYS A 145 17.72 7.48 -13.32
CA LYS A 145 17.81 7.34 -14.79
C LYS A 145 16.66 6.56 -15.44
N ASN A 146 15.87 5.85 -14.65
CA ASN A 146 14.78 4.99 -15.15
C ASN A 146 13.40 5.57 -14.85
N VAL A 147 13.34 6.84 -14.48
CA VAL A 147 12.09 7.56 -14.26
C VAL A 147 11.77 8.30 -15.55
N ALA A 148 11.20 7.60 -16.49
CA ALA A 148 10.60 8.18 -17.68
C ALA A 148 9.08 8.10 -17.58
#